data_0c5c79b050137768ad994ba512007cd9
#
_entry.id   0c5c79b050137768ad994ba512007cd9
#
_cell.length_a   1.000
_cell.length_b   1.000
_cell.length_c   1.000
_cell.angle_alpha   90.00
_cell.angle_beta   90.00
_cell.angle_gamma   90.00
#
_symmetry.space_group_name_H-M   'P 1'
#
loop_
_entity.id
_entity.type
_entity.pdbx_description
1 polymer ?
#
loop_
_entity_poly.entity_id
_entity_poly.type
_entity_poly.pdbx_seq_one_letter_code
_entity_poly.pdbx_strand_id
1 'polypeptide(L)'
;EAGKKDIQSIKEKALSDIYNILVSNLGEPPAEFEWSLKDKNGKVISTRRYTPLSFRDEFVNHDLEKEYVIFMDDPTRPYYRMYSVTNSRNCYEYPDWTFLNVPAAELLEMGVESLKHGTMFYFSADTDASALMMGGIYDVALYDLGGDFGADLSMSKEEMVRSCEIKSAHAIAMTGVELGED
;
A
#
# COMPACT_ATOMS: atom_id res chain seq x y z
N GLU A 1 28.36 -17.54 19.36
CA GLU A 1 27.36 -17.11 20.36
C GLU A 1 27.63 -15.72 20.94
N ALA A 2 28.92 -15.33 21.18
CA ALA A 2 29.26 -13.98 21.65
C ALA A 2 28.87 -12.88 20.66
N GLY A 3 29.04 -13.08 19.35
CA GLY A 3 28.67 -12.12 18.31
C GLY A 3 27.16 -11.86 18.20
N LYS A 4 26.32 -12.85 18.48
CA LYS A 4 24.84 -12.65 18.48
C LYS A 4 24.35 -11.77 19.61
N LYS A 5 24.94 -11.87 20.80
CA LYS A 5 24.58 -11.00 21.94
C LYS A 5 24.98 -9.54 21.69
N ASP A 6 26.11 -9.32 21.02
CA ASP A 6 26.58 -7.98 20.71
C ASP A 6 25.66 -7.29 19.68
N ILE A 7 25.27 -7.98 18.60
CA ILE A 7 24.33 -7.47 17.60
C ILE A 7 22.97 -7.12 18.22
N GLN A 8 22.43 -7.96 19.10
CA GLN A 8 21.17 -7.70 19.77
C GLN A 8 21.22 -6.45 20.65
N SER A 9 22.30 -6.31 21.42
CA SER A 9 22.52 -5.12 22.26
C SER A 9 22.65 -3.84 21.44
N ILE A 10 23.36 -3.89 20.30
CA ILE A 10 23.48 -2.76 19.38
C ILE A 10 22.11 -2.40 18.79
N LYS A 11 21.30 -3.40 18.38
CA LYS A 11 19.96 -3.18 17.87
C LYS A 11 19.05 -2.53 18.91
N GLU A 12 19.03 -3.04 20.14
CA GLU A 12 18.22 -2.49 21.22
C GLU A 12 18.60 -1.04 21.54
N LYS A 13 19.91 -0.76 21.59
CA LYS A 13 20.38 0.61 21.78
C LYS A 13 19.95 1.53 20.64
N ALA A 14 20.11 1.12 19.39
CA ALA A 14 19.70 1.92 18.23
C ALA A 14 18.19 2.19 18.24
N LEU A 15 17.36 1.20 18.56
CA LEU A 15 15.90 1.38 18.67
C LEU A 15 15.54 2.36 19.81
N SER A 16 16.21 2.27 20.95
CA SER A 16 16.03 3.20 22.05
C SER A 16 16.41 4.64 21.67
N ASP A 17 17.54 4.80 20.97
CA ASP A 17 18.00 6.12 20.51
C ASP A 17 17.00 6.73 19.51
N ILE A 18 16.47 5.93 18.56
CA ILE A 18 15.44 6.34 17.59
C ILE A 18 14.14 6.74 18.34
N TYR A 19 13.69 5.91 19.29
CA TYR A 19 12.49 6.19 20.07
C TYR A 19 12.63 7.52 20.84
N ASN A 20 13.78 7.76 21.48
CA ASN A 20 14.03 9.01 22.21
C ASN A 20 14.01 10.24 21.28
N ILE A 21 14.54 10.11 20.06
CA ILE A 21 14.48 11.17 19.04
C ILE A 21 13.01 11.46 18.67
N LEU A 22 12.22 10.41 18.42
CA LEU A 22 10.81 10.55 18.07
C LEU A 22 10.03 11.20 19.21
N VAL A 23 10.18 10.73 20.44
CA VAL A 23 9.51 11.29 21.63
C VAL A 23 9.90 12.76 21.87
N SER A 24 11.17 13.10 21.69
CA SER A 24 11.65 14.49 21.86
C SER A 24 11.04 15.46 20.84
N ASN A 25 10.66 14.98 19.65
CA ASN A 25 10.10 15.82 18.58
C ASN A 25 8.57 15.76 18.48
N LEU A 26 7.97 14.61 18.79
CA LEU A 26 6.54 14.35 18.58
C LEU A 26 5.76 14.23 19.88
N GLY A 27 6.44 14.13 21.04
CA GLY A 27 5.86 13.78 22.32
C GLY A 27 5.69 12.27 22.51
N GLU A 28 5.42 11.86 23.73
CA GLU A 28 5.11 10.45 24.03
C GLU A 28 3.77 10.04 23.42
N PRO A 29 3.66 8.80 22.90
CA PRO A 29 2.38 8.27 22.46
C PRO A 29 1.36 8.34 23.62
N PRO A 30 0.15 8.87 23.42
CA PRO A 30 -0.82 9.03 24.49
C PRO A 30 -1.31 7.65 24.97
N ALA A 31 -1.36 7.45 26.29
CA ALA A 31 -2.00 6.28 26.87
C ALA A 31 -3.53 6.31 26.66
N GLU A 32 -4.11 7.51 26.66
CA GLU A 32 -5.51 7.78 26.38
C GLU A 32 -5.64 9.08 25.58
N PHE A 33 -6.67 9.16 24.75
CA PHE A 33 -6.98 10.35 23.96
C PHE A 33 -8.48 10.52 23.75
N GLU A 34 -8.92 11.74 23.48
CA GLU A 34 -10.30 12.03 23.09
C GLU A 34 -10.39 12.02 21.54
N TRP A 35 -11.40 11.32 21.05
CA TRP A 35 -11.73 11.28 19.62
C TRP A 35 -13.14 11.79 19.38
N SER A 36 -13.28 12.72 18.43
CA SER A 36 -14.56 13.26 18.00
C SER A 36 -14.91 12.75 16.61
N LEU A 37 -15.95 11.93 16.53
CA LEU A 37 -16.55 11.54 15.28
C LEU A 37 -17.33 12.74 14.71
N LYS A 38 -17.09 13.06 13.44
CA LYS A 38 -17.73 14.18 12.73
C LYS A 38 -18.52 13.66 11.53
N ASP A 39 -19.60 14.35 11.18
CA ASP A 39 -20.34 14.13 9.94
C ASP A 39 -19.60 14.75 8.72
N LYS A 40 -20.18 14.56 7.53
CA LYS A 40 -19.63 15.11 6.27
C LYS A 40 -19.53 16.64 6.23
N ASN A 41 -20.21 17.34 7.13
CA ASN A 41 -20.19 18.80 7.23
C ASN A 41 -19.23 19.28 8.36
N GLY A 42 -18.52 18.37 9.00
CA GLY A 42 -17.60 18.67 10.11
C GLY A 42 -18.26 18.84 11.48
N LYS A 43 -19.59 18.61 11.58
CA LYS A 43 -20.30 18.69 12.85
C LYS A 43 -19.98 17.46 13.70
N VAL A 44 -19.63 17.70 14.97
CA VAL A 44 -19.34 16.61 15.92
C VAL A 44 -20.63 15.83 16.22
N ILE A 45 -20.60 14.52 15.97
CA ILE A 45 -21.64 13.55 16.27
C ILE A 45 -21.49 13.03 17.70
N SER A 46 -20.26 12.66 18.04
CA SER A 46 -19.92 12.16 19.39
C SER A 46 -18.46 12.44 19.71
N THR A 47 -18.17 12.56 21.00
CA THR A 47 -16.80 12.63 21.53
C THR A 47 -16.66 11.57 22.62
N ARG A 48 -15.65 10.72 22.52
CA ARG A 48 -15.36 9.68 23.49
C ARG A 48 -13.87 9.59 23.76
N ARG A 49 -13.54 9.08 24.96
CA ARG A 49 -12.17 8.79 25.35
C ARG A 49 -11.82 7.35 25.00
N TYR A 50 -10.64 7.17 24.43
CA TYR A 50 -10.12 5.90 23.99
C TYR A 50 -8.70 5.66 24.50
N THR A 51 -8.35 4.40 24.68
CA THR A 51 -6.97 3.93 24.57
C THR A 51 -6.71 3.56 23.11
N PRO A 52 -5.43 3.45 22.65
CA PRO A 52 -5.13 2.96 21.30
C PRO A 52 -5.78 1.60 20.99
N LEU A 53 -5.82 0.70 21.97
CA LEU A 53 -6.43 -0.62 21.79
C LEU A 53 -7.96 -0.54 21.64
N SER A 54 -8.64 0.20 22.51
CA SER A 54 -10.10 0.33 22.42
C SER A 54 -10.55 1.06 21.15
N PHE A 55 -9.75 2.01 20.66
CA PHE A 55 -9.99 2.67 19.38
C PHE A 55 -9.86 1.67 18.22
N ARG A 56 -8.79 0.89 18.21
CA ARG A 56 -8.60 -0.16 17.21
C ARG A 56 -9.78 -1.14 17.21
N ASP A 57 -10.18 -1.63 18.38
CA ASP A 57 -11.22 -2.65 18.51
C ASP A 57 -12.60 -2.13 18.07
N GLU A 58 -12.86 -0.82 18.17
CA GLU A 58 -14.09 -0.22 17.69
C GLU A 58 -14.07 0.10 16.19
N PHE A 59 -12.95 0.65 15.66
CA PHE A 59 -12.90 1.20 14.31
C PHE A 59 -12.14 0.31 13.31
N VAL A 60 -11.28 -0.58 13.77
CA VAL A 60 -10.45 -1.47 12.92
C VAL A 60 -10.66 -2.93 13.35
N ASN A 61 -11.92 -3.30 13.56
CA ASN A 61 -12.30 -4.65 13.97
C ASN A 61 -12.41 -5.59 12.76
N HIS A 62 -11.30 -5.77 12.03
CA HIS A 62 -11.19 -6.65 10.88
C HIS A 62 -10.06 -7.64 11.08
N ASP A 63 -10.33 -8.91 10.79
CA ASP A 63 -9.30 -9.94 10.67
C ASP A 63 -8.69 -9.88 9.27
N LEU A 64 -7.69 -8.98 9.11
CA LEU A 64 -7.08 -8.71 7.81
C LEU A 64 -6.50 -9.95 7.14
N GLU A 65 -6.05 -10.94 7.92
CA GLU A 65 -5.50 -12.19 7.37
C GLU A 65 -6.58 -13.08 6.74
N LYS A 66 -7.81 -13.01 7.24
CA LYS A 66 -8.93 -13.82 6.74
C LYS A 66 -9.83 -13.09 5.74
N GLU A 67 -9.93 -11.77 5.87
CA GLU A 67 -10.86 -10.96 5.09
C GLU A 67 -10.24 -10.42 3.80
N TYR A 68 -8.90 -10.40 3.71
CA TYR A 68 -8.20 -9.82 2.56
C TYR A 68 -7.28 -10.83 1.88
N VAL A 69 -7.19 -10.70 0.56
CA VAL A 69 -6.28 -11.46 -0.29
C VAL A 69 -5.40 -10.48 -1.05
N ILE A 70 -4.11 -10.80 -1.18
CA ILE A 70 -3.18 -9.98 -1.94
C ILE A 70 -3.07 -10.55 -3.35
N PHE A 71 -3.27 -9.69 -4.33
CA PHE A 71 -3.14 -10.00 -5.75
C PHE A 71 -1.90 -9.35 -6.34
N MET A 72 -1.40 -9.91 -7.43
CA MET A 72 -0.42 -9.28 -8.29
C MET A 72 -0.78 -9.52 -9.76
N ASP A 73 -0.24 -8.71 -10.66
CA ASP A 73 -0.22 -8.97 -12.09
C ASP A 73 1.24 -9.04 -12.57
N ASP A 74 1.73 -10.26 -12.74
CA ASP A 74 3.05 -10.57 -13.31
C ASP A 74 2.85 -11.45 -14.56
N PRO A 75 2.85 -10.86 -15.76
CA PRO A 75 2.64 -11.61 -17.01
C PRO A 75 3.82 -12.53 -17.37
N THR A 76 4.94 -12.44 -16.69
CA THR A 76 6.09 -13.34 -16.91
C THR A 76 5.90 -14.71 -16.27
N ARG A 77 4.83 -14.88 -15.48
CA ARG A 77 4.52 -16.09 -14.71
C ARG A 77 3.10 -16.58 -15.00
N PRO A 78 2.84 -17.89 -14.91
CA PRO A 78 1.48 -18.40 -15.06
C PRO A 78 0.48 -17.70 -14.13
N TYR A 79 -0.64 -17.24 -14.68
CA TYR A 79 -1.75 -16.73 -13.93
C TYR A 79 -2.49 -17.81 -13.12
N TYR A 80 -3.30 -17.39 -12.16
CA TYR A 80 -4.11 -18.22 -11.25
C TYR A 80 -3.28 -19.17 -10.39
N ARG A 81 -2.11 -18.70 -9.98
CA ARG A 81 -1.21 -19.39 -9.06
C ARG A 81 -0.76 -18.47 -7.93
N MET A 82 -0.58 -19.08 -6.77
CA MET A 82 0.02 -18.40 -5.62
C MET A 82 1.54 -18.35 -5.76
N TYR A 83 2.12 -17.20 -5.49
CA TYR A 83 3.55 -16.97 -5.44
C TYR A 83 3.95 -16.35 -4.12
N SER A 84 5.12 -16.72 -3.59
CA SER A 84 5.73 -16.08 -2.44
C SER A 84 6.93 -15.25 -2.89
N VAL A 85 7.05 -14.05 -2.35
CA VAL A 85 8.20 -13.17 -2.61
C VAL A 85 9.23 -13.40 -1.50
N THR A 86 10.33 -14.03 -1.84
CA THR A 86 11.40 -14.37 -0.89
C THR A 86 11.96 -13.13 -0.21
N ASN A 87 12.08 -13.18 1.12
CA ASN A 87 12.57 -12.10 1.98
C ASN A 87 11.71 -10.83 1.98
N SER A 88 10.42 -10.92 1.65
CA SER A 88 9.50 -9.77 1.66
C SER A 88 8.83 -9.50 3.01
N ARG A 89 9.00 -10.38 3.98
CA ARG A 89 8.43 -10.20 5.33
C ARG A 89 8.96 -8.93 5.98
N ASN A 90 8.07 -8.17 6.60
CA ASN A 90 8.40 -6.98 7.36
C ASN A 90 8.67 -7.26 8.86
N CYS A 91 8.26 -8.43 9.36
CA CYS A 91 8.51 -8.90 10.72
C CYS A 91 9.16 -10.28 10.66
N TYR A 92 10.13 -10.52 11.54
CA TYR A 92 10.92 -11.75 11.51
C TYR A 92 10.09 -13.02 11.75
N GLU A 93 9.06 -12.92 12.59
CA GLU A 93 8.17 -14.02 12.99
C GLU A 93 7.07 -14.33 11.95
N TYR A 94 6.87 -13.45 10.98
CA TYR A 94 5.84 -13.61 9.95
C TYR A 94 6.38 -14.26 8.68
N PRO A 95 5.52 -14.94 7.92
CA PRO A 95 5.89 -15.50 6.63
C PRO A 95 6.20 -14.40 5.60
N ASP A 96 6.87 -14.80 4.54
CA ASP A 96 7.00 -13.95 3.33
C ASP A 96 5.62 -13.70 2.70
N TRP A 97 5.46 -12.57 2.03
CA TRP A 97 4.22 -12.20 1.36
C TRP A 97 3.87 -13.19 0.26
N THR A 98 2.60 -13.55 0.20
CA THR A 98 2.05 -14.39 -0.83
C THR A 98 1.01 -13.63 -1.65
N PHE A 99 1.02 -13.86 -2.96
CA PHE A 99 0.16 -13.18 -3.92
C PHE A 99 -0.51 -14.21 -4.82
N LEU A 100 -1.78 -14.00 -5.12
CA LEU A 100 -2.42 -14.67 -6.25
C LEU A 100 -2.15 -13.86 -7.52
N ASN A 101 -1.52 -14.50 -8.51
CA ASN A 101 -1.23 -13.85 -9.79
C ASN A 101 -2.47 -13.90 -10.69
N VAL A 102 -2.97 -12.74 -11.11
CA VAL A 102 -4.15 -12.60 -11.98
C VAL A 102 -3.90 -11.52 -13.03
N PRO A 103 -4.58 -11.59 -14.21
CA PRO A 103 -4.45 -10.56 -15.24
C PRO A 103 -4.90 -9.17 -14.78
N ALA A 104 -4.27 -8.11 -15.31
CA ALA A 104 -4.60 -6.73 -14.98
C ALA A 104 -6.09 -6.40 -15.16
N ALA A 105 -6.73 -6.94 -16.20
CA ALA A 105 -8.16 -6.73 -16.45
C ALA A 105 -9.03 -7.23 -15.29
N GLU A 106 -8.71 -8.39 -14.73
CA GLU A 106 -9.44 -8.93 -13.58
C GLU A 106 -9.14 -8.14 -12.29
N LEU A 107 -7.91 -7.66 -12.11
CA LEU A 107 -7.57 -6.76 -11.00
C LEU A 107 -8.40 -5.49 -11.06
N LEU A 108 -8.56 -4.90 -12.23
CA LEU A 108 -9.36 -3.70 -12.44
C LEU A 108 -10.83 -3.97 -12.10
N GLU A 109 -11.40 -5.05 -12.63
CA GLU A 109 -12.79 -5.44 -12.37
C GLU A 109 -13.06 -5.66 -10.88
N MET A 110 -12.21 -6.45 -10.21
CA MET A 110 -12.30 -6.68 -8.77
C MET A 110 -12.16 -5.39 -7.96
N GLY A 111 -11.26 -4.49 -8.36
CA GLY A 111 -11.09 -3.19 -7.72
C GLY A 111 -12.33 -2.30 -7.85
N VAL A 112 -12.91 -2.22 -9.05
CA VAL A 112 -14.16 -1.49 -9.30
C VAL A 112 -15.29 -2.05 -8.45
N GLU A 113 -15.47 -3.36 -8.42
CA GLU A 113 -16.52 -3.99 -7.62
C GLU A 113 -16.31 -3.79 -6.13
N SER A 114 -15.06 -3.85 -5.63
CA SER A 114 -14.74 -3.54 -4.23
C SER A 114 -15.19 -2.14 -3.84
N LEU A 115 -14.87 -1.14 -4.67
CA LEU A 115 -15.26 0.26 -4.44
C LEU A 115 -16.77 0.48 -4.52
N LYS A 116 -17.46 -0.16 -5.46
CA LYS A 116 -18.94 -0.12 -5.57
C LYS A 116 -19.63 -0.68 -4.32
N HIS A 117 -19.01 -1.65 -3.66
CA HIS A 117 -19.48 -2.21 -2.39
C HIS A 117 -19.00 -1.42 -1.15
N GLY A 118 -18.35 -0.27 -1.33
CA GLY A 118 -17.89 0.59 -0.23
C GLY A 118 -16.64 0.09 0.47
N THR A 119 -15.91 -0.85 -0.13
CA THR A 119 -14.65 -1.37 0.42
C THR A 119 -13.48 -0.79 -0.33
N MET A 120 -12.67 0.02 0.36
CA MET A 120 -11.43 0.53 -0.19
C MET A 120 -10.38 -0.59 -0.29
N PHE A 121 -9.45 -0.44 -1.21
CA PHE A 121 -8.30 -1.33 -1.31
C PHE A 121 -6.99 -0.56 -1.42
N TYR A 122 -5.95 -1.23 -1.01
CA TYR A 122 -4.58 -0.76 -1.13
C TYR A 122 -3.91 -1.45 -2.32
N PHE A 123 -3.13 -0.69 -3.09
CA PHE A 123 -2.30 -1.26 -4.15
C PHE A 123 -0.96 -0.54 -4.24
N SER A 124 -0.02 -1.18 -4.90
CA SER A 124 1.29 -0.61 -5.21
C SER A 124 1.56 -0.71 -6.70
N ALA A 125 2.00 0.39 -7.29
CA ALA A 125 2.24 0.50 -8.71
C ALA A 125 3.49 1.33 -8.99
N ASP A 126 3.96 1.27 -10.23
CA ASP A 126 4.92 2.22 -10.78
C ASP A 126 4.17 3.49 -11.19
N THR A 127 4.46 4.59 -10.56
CA THR A 127 3.82 5.88 -10.80
C THR A 127 4.79 6.95 -11.30
N ASP A 128 6.08 6.68 -11.30
CA ASP A 128 7.12 7.69 -11.53
C ASP A 128 7.04 8.29 -12.93
N ALA A 129 6.76 7.47 -13.94
CA ALA A 129 6.70 7.91 -15.33
C ALA A 129 5.34 8.50 -15.75
N SER A 130 4.29 8.32 -14.95
CA SER A 130 2.90 8.62 -15.33
C SER A 130 2.25 9.68 -14.43
N ALA A 131 3.03 10.37 -13.59
CA ALA A 131 2.49 11.27 -12.59
C ALA A 131 2.55 12.74 -13.02
N LEU A 132 1.41 13.42 -13.05
CA LEU A 132 1.32 14.87 -13.02
C LEU A 132 0.91 15.31 -11.61
N MET A 133 1.88 15.45 -10.73
CA MET A 133 1.65 15.68 -9.29
C MET A 133 0.80 16.92 -8.99
N MET A 134 0.99 18.00 -9.72
CA MET A 134 0.21 19.25 -9.54
C MET A 134 -1.23 19.13 -10.03
N GLY A 135 -1.52 18.19 -10.95
CA GLY A 135 -2.87 17.95 -11.48
C GLY A 135 -3.59 16.81 -10.79
N GLY A 136 -2.88 16.01 -9.98
CA GLY A 136 -3.45 14.79 -9.37
C GLY A 136 -3.81 13.73 -10.40
N ILE A 137 -3.09 13.67 -11.52
CA ILE A 137 -3.37 12.78 -12.64
C ILE A 137 -2.23 11.75 -12.76
N TYR A 138 -2.62 10.47 -12.92
CA TYR A 138 -1.75 9.39 -13.28
C TYR A 138 -2.29 8.76 -14.57
N ASP A 139 -1.58 8.98 -15.68
CA ASP A 139 -1.98 8.50 -17.00
C ASP A 139 -0.74 8.12 -17.81
N VAL A 140 -0.73 6.93 -18.37
CA VAL A 140 0.37 6.44 -19.22
C VAL A 140 0.49 7.23 -20.52
N ALA A 141 -0.57 7.91 -20.96
CA ALA A 141 -0.60 8.76 -22.14
C ALA A 141 -0.29 10.26 -21.84
N LEU A 142 0.18 10.56 -20.61
CA LEU A 142 0.46 11.94 -20.20
C LEU A 142 1.52 12.62 -21.07
N TYR A 143 2.51 11.87 -21.53
CA TYR A 143 3.57 12.34 -22.41
C TYR A 143 3.62 11.48 -23.68
N ASP A 144 3.50 12.10 -24.84
CA ASP A 144 3.69 11.41 -26.13
C ASP A 144 5.15 11.45 -26.58
N LEU A 145 6.00 10.82 -25.79
CA LEU A 145 7.44 10.74 -26.08
C LEU A 145 7.72 10.04 -27.41
N GLY A 146 6.93 9.04 -27.78
CA GLY A 146 7.05 8.34 -29.06
C GLY A 146 6.82 9.27 -30.24
N GLY A 147 5.76 10.08 -30.19
CA GLY A 147 5.46 11.09 -31.20
C GLY A 147 6.51 12.20 -31.23
N ASP A 148 6.95 12.69 -30.11
CA ASP A 148 7.96 13.76 -30.00
C ASP A 148 9.31 13.37 -30.58
N PHE A 149 9.74 12.13 -30.38
CA PHE A 149 11.02 11.63 -30.88
C PHE A 149 10.92 10.85 -32.19
N GLY A 150 9.72 10.61 -32.70
CA GLY A 150 9.50 9.82 -33.92
C GLY A 150 9.98 8.36 -33.81
N ALA A 151 9.89 7.78 -32.61
CA ALA A 151 10.35 6.43 -32.29
C ALA A 151 9.25 5.66 -31.57
N ASP A 152 9.12 4.35 -31.86
CA ASP A 152 8.28 3.47 -31.08
C ASP A 152 9.00 3.13 -29.74
N LEU A 153 8.51 3.72 -28.66
CA LEU A 153 9.02 3.51 -27.31
C LEU A 153 8.07 2.62 -26.48
N SER A 154 7.06 2.03 -27.11
CA SER A 154 6.10 1.16 -26.43
C SER A 154 6.76 -0.12 -25.91
N MET A 155 6.38 -0.51 -24.72
CA MET A 155 6.77 -1.78 -24.12
C MET A 155 5.53 -2.45 -23.51
N SER A 156 5.39 -3.75 -23.75
CA SER A 156 4.42 -4.54 -23.01
C SER A 156 4.81 -4.65 -21.53
N LYS A 157 3.85 -4.90 -20.65
CA LYS A 157 4.14 -5.12 -19.22
C LYS A 157 5.13 -6.28 -19.00
N GLU A 158 5.05 -7.34 -19.83
CA GLU A 158 5.99 -8.44 -19.75
C GLU A 158 7.42 -7.99 -20.05
N GLU A 159 7.61 -7.18 -21.08
CA GLU A 159 8.93 -6.63 -21.43
C GLU A 159 9.45 -5.70 -20.33
N MET A 160 8.60 -4.83 -19.78
CA MET A 160 8.97 -3.95 -18.67
C MET A 160 9.39 -4.73 -17.42
N VAL A 161 8.68 -5.83 -17.09
CA VAL A 161 9.06 -6.69 -15.96
C VAL A 161 10.38 -7.39 -16.22
N ARG A 162 10.58 -7.93 -17.44
CA ARG A 162 11.82 -8.66 -17.83
C ARG A 162 13.05 -7.76 -17.88
N SER A 163 12.88 -6.52 -18.30
CA SER A 163 13.95 -5.52 -18.36
C SER A 163 14.21 -4.81 -17.03
N CYS A 164 13.41 -5.09 -15.99
CA CYS A 164 13.44 -4.38 -14.71
C CYS A 164 13.13 -2.88 -14.84
N GLU A 165 12.43 -2.46 -15.89
CA GLU A 165 11.99 -1.08 -16.09
C GLU A 165 10.86 -0.73 -15.11
N ILE A 166 9.88 -1.63 -14.96
CA ILE A 166 8.77 -1.44 -14.03
C ILE A 166 9.19 -1.80 -12.59
N LYS A 167 8.82 -0.94 -11.66
CA LYS A 167 9.06 -1.15 -10.22
C LYS A 167 7.87 -0.67 -9.40
N SER A 168 7.67 -1.29 -8.25
CA SER A 168 6.67 -0.85 -7.28
C SER A 168 7.22 0.37 -6.53
N ALA A 169 6.91 1.57 -7.01
CA ALA A 169 7.47 2.81 -6.51
C ALA A 169 6.58 3.48 -5.46
N HIS A 170 5.25 3.32 -5.55
CA HIS A 170 4.31 4.01 -4.68
C HIS A 170 3.15 3.12 -4.26
N ALA A 171 2.78 3.27 -2.99
CA ALA A 171 1.65 2.58 -2.37
C ALA A 171 0.49 3.56 -2.17
N ILE A 172 -0.68 3.22 -2.67
CA ILE A 172 -1.85 4.10 -2.74
C ILE A 172 -3.08 3.36 -2.22
N ALA A 173 -3.98 4.09 -1.55
CA ALA A 173 -5.31 3.60 -1.19
C ALA A 173 -6.34 4.16 -2.19
N MET A 174 -7.09 3.27 -2.82
CA MET A 174 -8.22 3.63 -3.67
C MET A 174 -9.48 3.73 -2.85
N THR A 175 -10.14 4.88 -2.92
CA THR A 175 -11.30 5.21 -2.07
C THR A 175 -12.57 5.48 -2.86
N GLY A 176 -12.50 5.54 -4.18
CA GLY A 176 -13.65 5.79 -5.03
C GLY A 176 -13.37 5.50 -6.50
N VAL A 177 -14.43 5.36 -7.28
CA VAL A 177 -14.41 5.15 -8.73
C VAL A 177 -15.53 5.98 -9.35
N GLU A 178 -15.25 6.58 -10.49
CA GLU A 178 -16.24 7.19 -11.36
C GLU A 178 -16.36 6.31 -12.62
N LEU A 179 -17.57 5.89 -12.93
CA LEU A 179 -17.87 5.08 -14.10
C LEU A 179 -18.50 6.01 -15.15
N GLY A 180 -17.96 5.98 -16.38
CA GLY A 180 -18.56 6.69 -17.51
C GLY A 180 -19.93 6.13 -17.85
N GLU A 181 -20.75 6.92 -18.54
CA GLU A 181 -21.95 6.40 -19.23
C GLU A 181 -21.48 5.61 -20.45
N ASP A 182 -21.90 4.34 -20.59
CA ASP A 182 -21.69 3.52 -21.78
C ASP A 182 -22.51 4.00 -22.98
#